data_f50683ffc324d87d6b2b1fc63753b004
#
_entry.id   f50683ffc324d87d6b2b1fc63753b004
#
_cell.length_a   1.000
_cell.length_b   1.000
_cell.length_c   1.000
_cell.angle_alpha   90.00
_cell.angle_beta   90.00
_cell.angle_gamma   90.00
#
_symmetry.space_group_name_H-M   'P 1'
#
loop_
_entity.id
_entity.type
_entity.pdbx_description
1 polymer ?
#
loop_
_entity_poly.entity_id
_entity_poly.type
_entity_poly.pdbx_seq_one_letter_code
_entity_poly.pdbx_strand_id
1 'polypeptide(L)'
;KVALGAALFAALFLYTLSLRHNPALAVALGSASCIVGLLIPNVWLGEKIKKRKTQIFHTLPDVLDLLTVCVEAGLGLDAALIKITEEKQLRKQVLAAEIRTVSREIRAGKPRIDALRDLGERTGVDDIKSLVGLLIQTEKLGASLSRSLRVHSDSLRTKRRQIAEEAAAKTSVKMIFPLAFFIFPALMVVLLGPAVIRIFDSLLGTVK
;
A
#
# COMPACT_ATOMS: atom_id res chain seq x y z
N LYS A 1 15.84 14.06 8.95
CA LYS A 1 14.55 14.35 8.29
C LYS A 1 13.64 15.19 9.20
N VAL A 2 13.58 14.91 10.50
CA VAL A 2 12.95 15.77 11.52
C VAL A 2 13.65 17.13 11.58
N ALA A 3 14.98 17.13 11.43
CA ALA A 3 15.78 18.37 11.37
C ALA A 3 15.42 19.25 10.15
N LEU A 4 15.05 18.67 9.01
CA LEU A 4 14.67 19.44 7.82
C LEU A 4 13.27 20.07 7.98
N GLY A 5 12.33 19.37 8.61
CA GLY A 5 11.03 19.91 9.01
C GLY A 5 11.16 21.01 10.05
N ALA A 6 12.01 20.80 11.06
CA ALA A 6 12.31 21.80 12.09
C ALA A 6 13.04 23.04 11.53
N ALA A 7 13.95 22.86 10.56
CA ALA A 7 14.64 23.96 9.90
C ALA A 7 13.70 24.79 9.01
N LEU A 8 12.80 24.15 8.26
CA LEU A 8 11.75 24.83 7.51
C LEU A 8 10.76 25.59 8.42
N PHE A 9 10.40 24.97 9.55
CA PHE A 9 9.59 25.62 10.58
C PHE A 9 10.28 26.84 11.15
N ALA A 10 11.56 26.73 11.56
CA ALA A 10 12.33 27.84 12.11
C ALA A 10 12.53 28.97 11.10
N ALA A 11 12.77 28.64 9.82
CA ALA A 11 12.93 29.63 8.75
C ALA A 11 11.62 30.38 8.47
N LEU A 12 10.47 29.69 8.41
CA LEU A 12 9.15 30.32 8.24
C LEU A 12 8.73 31.11 9.48
N PHE A 13 9.05 30.63 10.67
CA PHE A 13 8.78 31.34 11.93
C PHE A 13 9.61 32.64 12.02
N LEU A 14 10.90 32.60 11.67
CA LEU A 14 11.77 33.79 11.59
C LEU A 14 11.29 34.78 10.51
N TYR A 15 10.81 34.27 9.36
CA TYR A 15 10.26 35.11 8.31
C TYR A 15 8.96 35.80 8.73
N THR A 16 8.08 35.14 9.49
CA THR A 16 6.84 35.73 10.03
C THR A 16 7.10 36.72 11.15
N LEU A 17 8.14 36.54 11.95
CA LEU A 17 8.58 37.52 12.94
C LEU A 17 9.12 38.83 12.30
N SER A 18 9.70 38.73 11.11
CA SER A 18 10.20 39.88 10.31
C SER A 18 9.07 40.73 9.72
N LEU A 19 7.87 40.16 9.52
CA LEU A 19 6.68 40.87 9.03
C LEU A 19 5.90 41.54 10.18
N ARG A 20 6.43 42.68 10.67
CA ARG A 20 6.01 43.44 11.86
C ARG A 20 4.62 44.08 11.80
N HIS A 21 3.75 43.76 10.80
CA HIS A 21 2.53 44.52 10.57
C HIS A 21 1.21 43.94 11.14
N ASN A 22 1.14 42.64 11.48
CA ASN A 22 -0.07 42.08 12.11
C ASN A 22 0.26 40.84 12.95
N PRO A 23 0.30 40.95 14.30
CA PRO A 23 0.66 39.81 15.15
C PRO A 23 -0.31 38.64 15.09
N ALA A 24 -1.59 38.86 14.78
CA ALA A 24 -2.58 37.81 14.64
C ALA A 24 -2.33 36.93 13.38
N LEU A 25 -1.92 37.52 12.27
CA LEU A 25 -1.54 36.82 11.04
C LEU A 25 -0.25 36.01 11.22
N ALA A 26 0.72 36.56 11.97
CA ALA A 26 1.97 35.85 12.26
C ALA A 26 1.73 34.58 13.09
N VAL A 27 0.83 34.65 14.10
CA VAL A 27 0.46 33.49 14.92
C VAL A 27 -0.33 32.45 14.09
N ALA A 28 -1.25 32.89 13.24
CA ALA A 28 -2.04 31.98 12.38
C ALA A 28 -1.16 31.26 11.35
N LEU A 29 -0.24 31.96 10.69
CA LEU A 29 0.70 31.36 9.73
C LEU A 29 1.74 30.47 10.41
N GLY A 30 2.22 30.85 11.61
CA GLY A 30 3.12 30.04 12.41
C GLY A 30 2.48 28.71 12.86
N SER A 31 1.23 28.73 13.32
CA SER A 31 0.51 27.53 13.72
C SER A 31 0.20 26.62 12.51
N ALA A 32 -0.20 27.18 11.37
CA ALA A 32 -0.42 26.41 10.14
C ALA A 32 0.88 25.75 9.64
N SER A 33 2.00 26.46 9.68
CA SER A 33 3.33 25.94 9.31
C SER A 33 3.78 24.81 10.23
N CYS A 34 3.49 24.88 11.53
CA CYS A 34 3.79 23.81 12.49
C CYS A 34 3.01 22.53 12.18
N ILE A 35 1.72 22.65 11.89
CA ILE A 35 0.85 21.52 11.53
C ILE A 35 1.33 20.86 10.23
N VAL A 36 1.63 21.65 9.21
CA VAL A 36 2.13 21.17 7.91
C VAL A 36 3.50 20.49 8.07
N GLY A 37 4.42 21.09 8.85
CA GLY A 37 5.76 20.55 9.09
C GLY A 37 5.75 19.20 9.83
N LEU A 38 4.74 18.96 10.68
CA LEU A 38 4.57 17.68 11.39
C LEU A 38 3.84 16.63 10.54
N LEU A 39 2.91 17.03 9.66
CA LEU A 39 2.12 16.11 8.85
C LEU A 39 2.91 15.55 7.64
N ILE A 40 3.71 16.38 6.97
CA ILE A 40 4.47 15.98 5.77
C ILE A 40 5.36 14.76 6.02
N PRO A 41 6.21 14.68 7.07
CA PRO A 41 7.06 13.53 7.30
C PRO A 41 6.27 12.26 7.63
N ASN A 42 5.14 12.38 8.33
CA ASN A 42 4.29 11.24 8.68
C ASN A 42 3.60 10.64 7.45
N VAL A 43 3.04 11.47 6.57
CA VAL A 43 2.40 11.02 5.32
C VAL A 43 3.44 10.35 4.41
N TRP A 44 4.60 10.98 4.23
CA TRP A 44 5.67 10.44 3.39
C TRP A 44 6.22 9.11 3.93
N LEU A 45 6.38 8.98 5.26
CA LEU A 45 6.81 7.74 5.89
C LEU A 45 5.75 6.64 5.72
N GLY A 46 4.47 6.98 5.91
CA GLY A 46 3.35 6.07 5.69
C GLY A 46 3.32 5.53 4.26
N GLU A 47 3.52 6.37 3.25
CA GLU A 47 3.61 5.92 1.85
C GLU A 47 4.81 4.99 1.60
N LYS A 48 5.97 5.29 2.17
CA LYS A 48 7.16 4.42 2.07
C LYS A 48 6.94 3.05 2.71
N ILE A 49 6.32 3.02 3.88
CA ILE A 49 5.96 1.77 4.57
C ILE A 49 4.95 0.99 3.73
N LYS A 50 3.90 1.64 3.22
CA LYS A 50 2.88 1.03 2.37
C LYS A 50 3.50 0.45 1.10
N LYS A 51 4.35 1.20 0.42
CA LYS A 51 5.06 0.73 -0.78
C LYS A 51 5.94 -0.49 -0.48
N ARG A 52 6.65 -0.49 0.65
CA ARG A 52 7.47 -1.64 1.09
C ARG A 52 6.60 -2.87 1.36
N LYS A 53 5.49 -2.73 2.08
CA LYS A 53 4.54 -3.82 2.33
C LYS A 53 3.97 -4.39 1.05
N THR A 54 3.59 -3.54 0.12
CA THR A 54 3.07 -3.95 -1.20
C THR A 54 4.14 -4.71 -2.00
N GLN A 55 5.40 -4.29 -1.99
CA GLN A 55 6.48 -5.02 -2.65
C GLN A 55 6.67 -6.42 -2.04
N ILE A 56 6.66 -6.54 -0.71
CA ILE A 56 6.74 -7.82 0.00
C ILE A 56 5.56 -8.72 -0.40
N PHE A 57 4.33 -8.19 -0.37
CA PHE A 57 3.13 -8.92 -0.75
C PHE A 57 3.20 -9.46 -2.19
N HIS A 58 3.72 -8.66 -3.13
CA HIS A 58 3.86 -9.09 -4.53
C HIS A 58 5.00 -10.11 -4.74
N THR A 59 6.02 -10.13 -3.92
CA THR A 59 7.12 -11.08 -4.04
C THR A 59 6.83 -12.41 -3.32
N LEU A 60 5.90 -12.41 -2.36
CA LEU A 60 5.65 -13.54 -1.48
C LEU A 60 5.30 -14.85 -2.21
N PRO A 61 4.40 -14.91 -3.21
CA PRO A 61 4.11 -16.16 -3.92
C PRO A 61 5.33 -16.74 -4.65
N ASP A 62 6.16 -15.89 -5.26
CA ASP A 62 7.34 -16.36 -5.98
C ASP A 62 8.35 -17.01 -5.00
N VAL A 63 8.46 -16.44 -3.80
CA VAL A 63 9.26 -17.01 -2.70
C VAL A 63 8.68 -18.33 -2.22
N LEU A 64 7.36 -18.42 -2.09
CA LEU A 64 6.69 -19.66 -1.66
C LEU A 64 6.81 -20.77 -2.69
N ASP A 65 6.69 -20.47 -3.97
CA ASP A 65 6.86 -21.44 -5.04
C ASP A 65 8.26 -22.03 -5.02
N LEU A 66 9.29 -21.18 -4.89
CA LEU A 66 10.67 -21.66 -4.79
C LEU A 66 10.91 -22.44 -3.50
N LEU A 67 10.33 -22.00 -2.38
CA LEU A 67 10.41 -22.71 -1.11
C LEU A 67 9.78 -24.10 -1.23
N THR A 68 8.61 -24.19 -1.86
CA THR A 68 7.90 -25.45 -2.09
C THR A 68 8.75 -26.41 -2.92
N VAL A 69 9.30 -25.94 -4.04
CA VAL A 69 10.19 -26.75 -4.90
C VAL A 69 11.43 -27.24 -4.14
N CYS A 70 12.06 -26.39 -3.34
CA CYS A 70 13.21 -26.75 -2.53
C CYS A 70 12.87 -27.84 -1.49
N VAL A 71 11.73 -27.71 -0.83
CA VAL A 71 11.28 -28.69 0.19
C VAL A 71 10.83 -30.00 -0.48
N GLU A 72 10.17 -29.95 -1.64
CA GLU A 72 9.81 -31.15 -2.44
C GLU A 72 11.05 -31.89 -2.95
N ALA A 73 12.15 -31.16 -3.24
CA ALA A 73 13.43 -31.74 -3.58
C ALA A 73 14.19 -32.31 -2.36
N GLY A 74 13.61 -32.26 -1.15
CA GLY A 74 14.19 -32.81 0.07
C GLY A 74 15.15 -31.87 0.80
N LEU A 75 15.22 -30.59 0.44
CA LEU A 75 15.98 -29.60 1.19
C LEU A 75 15.29 -29.30 2.52
N GLY A 76 16.05 -29.29 3.61
CA GLY A 76 15.55 -28.77 4.88
C GLY A 76 15.18 -27.28 4.78
N LEU A 77 14.28 -26.82 5.64
CA LEU A 77 13.77 -25.45 5.62
C LEU A 77 14.88 -24.38 5.62
N ASP A 78 15.92 -24.57 6.43
CA ASP A 78 17.03 -23.61 6.51
C ASP A 78 17.84 -23.54 5.22
N ALA A 79 18.11 -24.68 4.58
CA ALA A 79 18.78 -24.74 3.29
C ALA A 79 17.91 -24.12 2.18
N ALA A 80 16.60 -24.35 2.22
CA ALA A 80 15.65 -23.76 1.29
C ALA A 80 15.59 -22.23 1.44
N LEU A 81 15.57 -21.70 2.66
CA LEU A 81 15.60 -20.25 2.91
C LEU A 81 16.89 -19.61 2.37
N ILE A 82 18.04 -20.26 2.53
CA ILE A 82 19.31 -19.78 1.95
C ILE A 82 19.21 -19.76 0.42
N LYS A 83 18.73 -20.84 -0.19
CA LYS A 83 18.59 -20.98 -1.64
C LYS A 83 17.76 -19.86 -2.26
N ILE A 84 16.64 -19.50 -1.63
CA ILE A 84 15.79 -18.36 -2.04
C ILE A 84 16.60 -17.06 -2.10
N THR A 85 17.48 -16.82 -1.14
CA THR A 85 18.28 -15.58 -1.10
C THR A 85 19.37 -15.50 -2.16
N GLU A 86 19.74 -16.65 -2.75
CA GLU A 86 20.75 -16.76 -3.81
C GLU A 86 20.14 -16.61 -5.20
N GLU A 87 18.83 -16.85 -5.34
CA GLU A 87 18.13 -16.80 -6.63
C GLU A 87 18.23 -15.40 -7.24
N LYS A 88 18.68 -15.34 -8.51
CA LYS A 88 18.96 -14.06 -9.19
C LYS A 88 17.77 -13.13 -9.29
N GLN A 89 16.57 -13.69 -9.51
CA GLN A 89 15.34 -12.91 -9.64
C GLN A 89 14.89 -12.32 -8.29
N LEU A 90 15.11 -13.03 -7.20
CA LEU A 90 14.68 -12.64 -5.85
C LEU A 90 15.73 -11.84 -5.08
N ARG A 91 17.02 -11.97 -5.45
CA ARG A 91 18.17 -11.41 -4.70
C ARG A 91 18.04 -9.92 -4.39
N LYS A 92 17.44 -9.13 -5.29
CA LYS A 92 17.25 -7.68 -5.13
C LYS A 92 15.93 -7.31 -4.43
N GLN A 93 15.07 -8.28 -4.18
CA GLN A 93 13.77 -8.04 -3.58
C GLN A 93 13.87 -7.80 -2.06
N VAL A 94 12.96 -6.97 -1.57
CA VAL A 94 12.90 -6.59 -0.15
C VAL A 94 12.70 -7.83 0.74
N LEU A 95 11.83 -8.76 0.34
CA LEU A 95 11.54 -9.98 1.08
C LEU A 95 12.76 -10.91 1.17
N ALA A 96 13.53 -11.05 0.09
CA ALA A 96 14.74 -11.86 0.12
C ALA A 96 15.81 -11.29 1.07
N ALA A 97 15.89 -9.96 1.20
CA ALA A 97 16.76 -9.32 2.18
C ALA A 97 16.35 -9.64 3.63
N GLU A 98 15.05 -9.66 3.92
CA GLU A 98 14.50 -10.05 5.22
C GLU A 98 14.75 -11.54 5.52
N ILE A 99 14.52 -12.43 4.55
CA ILE A 99 14.83 -13.88 4.68
C ILE A 99 16.32 -14.10 4.92
N ARG A 100 17.19 -13.34 4.25
CA ARG A 100 18.63 -13.41 4.49
C ARG A 100 18.99 -13.03 5.92
N THR A 101 18.28 -12.08 6.51
CA THR A 101 18.45 -11.70 7.92
C THR A 101 18.06 -12.86 8.83
N VAL A 102 16.91 -13.51 8.60
CA VAL A 102 16.50 -14.72 9.33
C VAL A 102 17.56 -15.80 9.25
N SER A 103 18.07 -16.11 8.05
CA SER A 103 19.10 -17.13 7.86
C SER A 103 20.42 -16.79 8.60
N ARG A 104 20.75 -15.50 8.75
CA ARG A 104 21.91 -15.07 9.55
C ARG A 104 21.65 -15.18 11.04
N GLU A 105 20.46 -14.81 11.52
CA GLU A 105 20.05 -14.93 12.91
C GLU A 105 20.09 -16.40 13.38
N ILE A 106 19.56 -17.33 12.56
CA ILE A 106 19.59 -18.77 12.85
C ILE A 106 21.03 -19.27 12.90
N ARG A 107 21.88 -18.88 11.96
CA ARG A 107 23.32 -19.25 11.96
C ARG A 107 24.09 -18.66 13.13
N ALA A 108 23.64 -17.53 13.66
CA ALA A 108 24.20 -16.92 14.86
C ALA A 108 23.72 -17.58 16.17
N GLY A 109 22.91 -18.65 16.09
CA GLY A 109 22.43 -19.41 17.24
C GLY A 109 21.05 -19.00 17.76
N LYS A 110 20.33 -18.09 17.09
CA LYS A 110 18.98 -17.76 17.48
C LYS A 110 18.02 -18.91 17.20
N PRO A 111 17.09 -19.26 18.11
CA PRO A 111 16.07 -20.26 17.85
C PRO A 111 15.28 -19.92 16.57
N ARG A 112 15.08 -20.93 15.69
CA ARG A 112 14.40 -20.76 14.40
C ARG A 112 13.02 -20.12 14.56
N ILE A 113 12.24 -20.59 15.53
CA ILE A 113 10.88 -20.08 15.81
C ILE A 113 10.91 -18.57 16.09
N ASP A 114 11.90 -18.11 16.87
CA ASP A 114 12.01 -16.69 17.22
C ASP A 114 12.49 -15.85 16.02
N ALA A 115 13.44 -16.36 15.24
CA ALA A 115 13.89 -15.70 14.03
C ALA A 115 12.77 -15.57 12.98
N LEU A 116 11.92 -16.58 12.82
CA LEU A 116 10.75 -16.54 11.95
C LEU A 116 9.67 -15.58 12.50
N ARG A 117 9.44 -15.57 13.82
CA ARG A 117 8.47 -14.63 14.44
C ARG A 117 8.88 -13.19 14.21
N ASP A 118 10.16 -12.88 14.39
CA ASP A 118 10.70 -11.54 14.12
C ASP A 118 10.55 -11.13 12.66
N LEU A 119 10.66 -12.07 11.71
CA LEU A 119 10.37 -11.80 10.30
C LEU A 119 8.94 -11.28 10.13
N GLY A 120 7.97 -11.91 10.77
CA GLY A 120 6.56 -11.48 10.75
C GLY A 120 6.38 -10.08 11.33
N GLU A 121 7.06 -9.77 12.44
CA GLU A 121 6.97 -8.46 13.10
C GLU A 121 7.68 -7.37 12.30
N ARG A 122 8.90 -7.61 11.81
CA ARG A 122 9.68 -6.63 11.02
C ARG A 122 9.02 -6.26 9.70
N THR A 123 8.39 -7.22 9.03
CA THR A 123 7.70 -6.95 7.76
C THR A 123 6.37 -6.26 7.97
N GLY A 124 5.66 -6.57 9.06
CA GLY A 124 4.35 -6.05 9.39
C GLY A 124 3.30 -6.34 8.32
N VAL A 125 3.47 -7.44 7.54
CA VAL A 125 2.55 -7.93 6.51
C VAL A 125 1.83 -9.16 7.05
N ASP A 126 0.49 -9.15 7.05
CA ASP A 126 -0.31 -10.20 7.67
C ASP A 126 -0.13 -11.56 6.98
N ASP A 127 0.07 -11.55 5.66
CA ASP A 127 0.33 -12.78 4.89
C ASP A 127 1.69 -13.42 5.28
N ILE A 128 2.70 -12.61 5.63
CA ILE A 128 3.98 -13.13 6.19
C ILE A 128 3.76 -13.70 7.59
N LYS A 129 2.96 -13.07 8.44
CA LYS A 129 2.64 -13.59 9.76
C LYS A 129 1.92 -14.93 9.67
N SER A 130 0.98 -15.05 8.72
CA SER A 130 0.27 -16.31 8.44
C SER A 130 1.23 -17.40 7.96
N LEU A 131 2.15 -17.06 7.06
CA LEU A 131 3.20 -17.99 6.62
C LEU A 131 4.10 -18.44 7.77
N VAL A 132 4.56 -17.51 8.60
CA VAL A 132 5.37 -17.82 9.78
C VAL A 132 4.62 -18.76 10.73
N GLY A 133 3.34 -18.49 10.99
CA GLY A 133 2.50 -19.38 11.79
C GLY A 133 2.41 -20.79 11.21
N LEU A 134 2.22 -20.90 9.89
CA LEU A 134 2.23 -22.18 9.18
C LEU A 134 3.56 -22.92 9.34
N LEU A 135 4.69 -22.24 9.13
CA LEU A 135 6.02 -22.82 9.25
C LEU A 135 6.30 -23.36 10.67
N ILE A 136 5.92 -22.58 11.68
CA ILE A 136 6.07 -22.99 13.09
C ILE A 136 5.20 -24.21 13.42
N GLN A 137 3.96 -24.25 12.92
CA GLN A 137 3.05 -25.37 13.14
C GLN A 137 3.53 -26.64 12.44
N THR A 138 3.99 -26.54 11.20
CA THR A 138 4.47 -27.69 10.42
C THR A 138 5.78 -28.26 11.00
N GLU A 139 6.63 -27.43 11.56
CA GLU A 139 7.84 -27.87 12.27
C GLU A 139 7.50 -28.72 13.50
N LYS A 140 6.48 -28.32 14.27
CA LYS A 140 6.04 -29.03 15.48
C LYS A 140 5.30 -30.34 15.20
N LEU A 141 4.54 -30.39 14.11
CA LEU A 141 3.62 -31.50 13.83
C LEU A 141 4.17 -32.50 12.80
N GLY A 142 5.35 -32.26 12.20
CA GLY A 142 5.92 -33.12 11.17
C GLY A 142 5.05 -33.32 9.94
N ALA A 143 4.04 -32.44 9.74
CA ALA A 143 3.14 -32.47 8.60
C ALA A 143 3.90 -32.14 7.31
N SER A 144 3.34 -32.57 6.16
CA SER A 144 3.92 -32.31 4.84
C SER A 144 3.99 -30.79 4.56
N LEU A 145 5.12 -30.18 4.90
CA LEU A 145 5.38 -28.75 4.73
C LEU A 145 5.13 -28.29 3.29
N SER A 146 5.57 -29.07 2.30
CA SER A 146 5.37 -28.76 0.88
C SER A 146 3.91 -28.62 0.49
N ARG A 147 3.03 -29.53 0.96
CA ARG A 147 1.59 -29.43 0.68
C ARG A 147 0.97 -28.17 1.29
N SER A 148 1.33 -27.85 2.52
CA SER A 148 0.83 -26.68 3.22
C SER A 148 1.29 -25.37 2.54
N LEU A 149 2.55 -25.32 2.09
CA LEU A 149 3.12 -24.20 1.34
C LEU A 149 2.42 -24.01 -0.01
N ARG A 150 2.14 -25.10 -0.73
CA ARG A 150 1.43 -25.05 -2.01
C ARG A 150 0.02 -24.47 -1.86
N VAL A 151 -0.75 -24.98 -0.91
CA VAL A 151 -2.10 -24.46 -0.62
C VAL A 151 -2.05 -22.98 -0.24
N HIS A 152 -1.05 -22.57 0.54
CA HIS A 152 -0.89 -21.17 0.93
C HIS A 152 -0.51 -20.28 -0.27
N SER A 153 0.37 -20.75 -1.16
CA SER A 153 0.74 -20.02 -2.40
C SER A 153 -0.47 -19.83 -3.31
N ASP A 154 -1.29 -20.87 -3.54
CA ASP A 154 -2.50 -20.80 -4.36
C ASP A 154 -3.53 -19.83 -3.76
N SER A 155 -3.69 -19.83 -2.44
CA SER A 155 -4.54 -18.88 -1.72
C SER A 155 -4.10 -17.43 -1.94
N LEU A 156 -2.79 -17.13 -1.89
CA LEU A 156 -2.26 -15.79 -2.16
C LEU A 156 -2.44 -15.35 -3.61
N ARG A 157 -2.31 -16.25 -4.56
CA ARG A 157 -2.57 -15.97 -5.99
C ARG A 157 -4.03 -15.61 -6.20
N THR A 158 -4.95 -16.39 -5.61
CA THR A 158 -6.39 -16.12 -5.66
C THR A 158 -6.71 -14.76 -5.01
N LYS A 159 -6.15 -14.47 -3.84
CA LYS A 159 -6.30 -13.18 -3.16
C LYS A 159 -5.83 -12.00 -4.01
N ARG A 160 -4.69 -12.14 -4.71
CA ARG A 160 -4.21 -11.10 -5.64
C ARG A 160 -5.18 -10.86 -6.79
N ARG A 161 -5.71 -11.93 -7.39
CA ARG A 161 -6.70 -11.85 -8.45
C ARG A 161 -7.96 -11.13 -7.98
N GLN A 162 -8.47 -11.47 -6.80
CA GLN A 162 -9.62 -10.81 -6.20
C GLN A 162 -9.38 -9.31 -5.97
N ILE A 163 -8.22 -8.93 -5.43
CA ILE A 163 -7.86 -7.51 -5.25
C ILE A 163 -7.84 -6.76 -6.59
N ALA A 164 -7.32 -7.38 -7.65
CA ALA A 164 -7.30 -6.78 -8.99
C ALA A 164 -8.72 -6.64 -9.57
N GLU A 165 -9.56 -7.66 -9.42
CA GLU A 165 -10.98 -7.65 -9.84
C GLU A 165 -11.78 -6.59 -9.08
N GLU A 166 -11.58 -6.47 -7.76
CA GLU A 166 -12.21 -5.41 -6.96
C GLU A 166 -11.77 -4.01 -7.40
N ALA A 167 -10.48 -3.83 -7.70
CA ALA A 167 -9.98 -2.55 -8.18
C ALA A 167 -10.59 -2.18 -9.53
N ALA A 168 -10.74 -3.15 -10.44
CA ALA A 168 -11.41 -2.96 -11.74
C ALA A 168 -12.90 -2.62 -11.55
N ALA A 169 -13.61 -3.35 -10.72
CA ALA A 169 -15.03 -3.09 -10.42
C ALA A 169 -15.27 -1.70 -9.83
N LYS A 170 -14.41 -1.27 -8.88
CA LYS A 170 -14.47 0.08 -8.30
C LYS A 170 -14.23 1.18 -9.35
N THR A 171 -13.43 0.91 -10.37
CA THR A 171 -13.18 1.86 -11.46
C THR A 171 -14.42 2.03 -12.34
N SER A 172 -15.11 0.94 -12.68
CA SER A 172 -16.37 1.00 -13.44
C SER A 172 -17.42 1.87 -12.74
N VAL A 173 -17.61 1.68 -11.44
CA VAL A 173 -18.56 2.49 -10.65
C VAL A 173 -18.15 3.96 -10.63
N LYS A 174 -16.86 4.28 -10.52
CA LYS A 174 -16.38 5.67 -10.55
C LYS A 174 -16.62 6.36 -11.89
N MET A 175 -16.69 5.64 -12.99
CA MET A 175 -16.96 6.21 -14.32
C MET A 175 -18.43 6.61 -14.51
N ILE A 176 -19.36 6.06 -13.72
CA ILE A 176 -20.78 6.43 -13.79
C ILE A 176 -20.97 7.90 -13.35
N PHE A 177 -20.22 8.36 -12.36
CA PHE A 177 -20.37 9.72 -11.83
C PHE A 177 -20.08 10.83 -12.87
N PRO A 178 -18.92 10.84 -13.56
CA PRO A 178 -18.68 11.80 -14.65
C PRO A 178 -19.68 11.65 -15.78
N LEU A 179 -20.04 10.41 -16.14
CA LEU A 179 -21.00 10.15 -17.21
C LEU A 179 -22.37 10.78 -16.89
N ALA A 180 -22.89 10.53 -15.70
CA ALA A 180 -24.15 11.13 -15.25
C ALA A 180 -24.06 12.67 -15.20
N PHE A 181 -22.95 13.21 -14.69
CA PHE A 181 -22.76 14.66 -14.56
C PHE A 181 -22.70 15.38 -15.90
N PHE A 182 -22.17 14.78 -16.95
CA PHE A 182 -22.11 15.37 -18.29
C PHE A 182 -23.34 15.09 -19.14
N ILE A 183 -23.89 13.87 -19.06
CA ILE A 183 -25.04 13.50 -19.90
C ILE A 183 -26.33 14.14 -19.40
N PHE A 184 -26.53 14.21 -18.08
CA PHE A 184 -27.77 14.76 -17.51
C PHE A 184 -28.05 16.22 -17.93
N PRO A 185 -27.10 17.19 -17.82
CA PRO A 185 -27.30 18.55 -18.30
C PRO A 185 -27.51 18.61 -19.81
N ALA A 186 -26.80 17.80 -20.59
CA ALA A 186 -26.97 17.78 -22.04
C ALA A 186 -28.38 17.34 -22.45
N LEU A 187 -28.90 16.28 -21.82
CA LEU A 187 -30.29 15.83 -22.03
C LEU A 187 -31.30 16.87 -21.59
N MET A 188 -31.04 17.57 -20.47
CA MET A 188 -31.88 18.66 -19.99
C MET A 188 -31.98 19.80 -21.01
N VAL A 189 -30.88 20.22 -21.61
CA VAL A 189 -30.85 21.24 -22.64
C VAL A 189 -31.63 20.81 -23.89
N VAL A 190 -31.46 19.56 -24.31
CA VAL A 190 -32.18 19.03 -25.50
C VAL A 190 -33.68 18.90 -25.26
N LEU A 191 -34.11 18.46 -24.08
CA LEU A 191 -35.50 18.25 -23.73
C LEU A 191 -36.24 19.58 -23.41
N LEU A 192 -35.59 20.43 -22.62
CA LEU A 192 -36.20 21.70 -22.18
C LEU A 192 -36.01 22.84 -23.18
N GLY A 193 -34.98 22.78 -24.02
CA GLY A 193 -34.71 23.83 -25.02
C GLY A 193 -35.91 24.19 -25.90
N PRO A 194 -36.56 23.21 -26.56
CA PRO A 194 -37.72 23.49 -27.38
C PRO A 194 -38.92 24.04 -26.58
N ALA A 195 -39.11 23.61 -25.36
CA ALA A 195 -40.18 24.09 -24.48
C ALA A 195 -39.96 25.54 -24.07
N VAL A 196 -38.72 25.87 -23.68
CA VAL A 196 -38.36 27.27 -23.32
C VAL A 196 -38.52 28.20 -24.50
N ILE A 197 -38.10 27.81 -25.71
CA ILE A 197 -38.27 28.63 -26.92
C ILE A 197 -39.74 28.88 -27.20
N ARG A 198 -40.61 27.87 -27.14
CA ARG A 198 -42.05 28.02 -27.37
C ARG A 198 -42.71 28.94 -26.32
N ILE A 199 -42.31 28.85 -25.06
CA ILE A 199 -42.83 29.77 -24.01
C ILE A 199 -42.38 31.18 -24.27
N PHE A 200 -41.14 31.41 -24.67
CA PHE A 200 -40.62 32.73 -25.02
C PHE A 200 -41.37 33.35 -26.22
N ASP A 201 -41.56 32.56 -27.29
CA ASP A 201 -42.30 33.01 -28.49
C ASP A 201 -43.75 33.32 -28.16
N SER A 202 -44.39 32.55 -27.31
CA SER A 202 -45.77 32.79 -26.87
C SER A 202 -45.92 34.07 -26.01
N LEU A 203 -44.92 34.35 -25.16
CA LEU A 203 -44.93 35.53 -24.29
C LEU A 203 -44.57 36.83 -25.06
N LEU A 204 -43.63 36.75 -26.00
CA LEU A 204 -43.21 37.91 -26.81
C LEU A 204 -44.12 38.15 -28.04
N GLY A 205 -44.78 37.10 -28.54
CA GLY A 205 -45.74 37.19 -29.63
C GLY A 205 -47.05 37.86 -29.25
N THR A 206 -47.30 38.10 -27.95
CA THR A 206 -48.54 38.79 -27.47
C THR A 206 -48.34 40.32 -27.35
N VAL A 207 -47.21 40.87 -27.78
CA VAL A 207 -46.89 42.31 -27.74
C VAL A 207 -46.88 42.94 -29.15
N LYS A 208 -47.71 42.43 -30.07
CA LYS A 208 -47.97 43.07 -31.34
C LYS A 208 -49.47 43.24 -31.54
#